data_d6f29299157a8bd1670a4bc580cbd54f
#
_entry.id   d6f29299157a8bd1670a4bc580cbd54f
#
_cell.length_a   1.000
_cell.length_b   1.000
_cell.length_c   1.000
_cell.angle_alpha   90.00
_cell.angle_beta   90.00
_cell.angle_gamma   90.00
#
_symmetry.space_group_name_H-M   'P 1'
#
loop_
_entity.id
_entity.type
_entity.pdbx_description
1 polymer ?
#
loop_
_entity_poly.entity_id
_entity_poly.type
_entity_poly.pdbx_seq_one_letter_code
_entity_poly.pdbx_strand_id
1 'polypeptide(L)'
;MILYPAIDIYEGKAVRLVKGDFDAKTVYEDSPLEAARAWVEAGARFLHIVDLDGAKSGSPKNLHHIEQIAGELGVPVQTGGGLRTLGAVKDALAAGAERAILGTAAYANQDFLDDVLAQYRDRIIVSVDTRGGNVSTSGWQETSTSTGEAVIERLQNRGVRSFVYTNVDRDGMLEGPDLAEVRRIAAAVRGRFIYSGGIGKREDLENLAALRQVNLGGVIVGKALYEKKFTVKEGQAALEPPRSDRPYRPAYDATGD
;
A
#
# COMPACT_ATOMS: atom_id res chain seq x y z
N MET A 1 -7.14 -7.98 -8.37
CA MET A 1 -6.46 -7.16 -7.34
C MET A 1 -5.28 -7.94 -6.78
N ILE A 2 -4.28 -7.25 -6.21
CA ILE A 2 -3.10 -7.86 -5.58
C ILE A 2 -3.21 -7.71 -4.06
N LEU A 3 -2.89 -8.77 -3.31
CA LEU A 3 -2.67 -8.68 -1.88
C LEU A 3 -1.21 -8.31 -1.63
N TYR A 4 -0.99 -7.26 -0.83
CA TYR A 4 0.31 -6.77 -0.42
C TYR A 4 0.54 -7.06 1.07
N PRO A 5 1.27 -8.13 1.43
CA PRO A 5 1.71 -8.29 2.81
C PRO A 5 2.57 -7.11 3.25
N ALA A 6 2.26 -6.54 4.42
CA ALA A 6 2.97 -5.41 4.96
C ALA A 6 4.08 -5.84 5.93
N ILE A 7 5.24 -5.21 5.81
CA ILE A 7 6.37 -5.32 6.73
C ILE A 7 6.77 -3.91 7.13
N ASP A 8 6.62 -3.57 8.39
CA ASP A 8 7.11 -2.32 8.95
C ASP A 8 8.47 -2.59 9.60
N ILE A 9 9.49 -1.82 9.23
CA ILE A 9 10.85 -1.95 9.78
C ILE A 9 11.08 -0.83 10.79
N TYR A 10 11.39 -1.21 12.03
CA TYR A 10 11.77 -0.30 13.10
C TYR A 10 12.92 -0.89 13.92
N GLU A 11 13.99 -0.12 14.09
CA GLU A 11 15.21 -0.58 14.77
C GLU A 11 15.75 -1.92 14.20
N GLY A 12 15.68 -2.07 12.86
CA GLY A 12 16.13 -3.26 12.14
C GLY A 12 15.26 -4.51 12.28
N LYS A 13 14.08 -4.40 12.88
CA LYS A 13 13.15 -5.53 13.12
C LYS A 13 11.84 -5.34 12.36
N ALA A 14 11.17 -6.46 12.04
CA ALA A 14 9.81 -6.43 11.51
C ALA A 14 8.81 -6.27 12.66
N VAL A 15 8.10 -5.14 12.64
CA VAL A 15 7.19 -4.75 13.73
C VAL A 15 5.80 -4.40 13.20
N ARG A 16 4.84 -4.21 14.10
CA ARG A 16 3.56 -3.54 13.82
C ARG A 16 3.28 -2.53 14.92
N LEU A 17 2.84 -1.36 14.51
CA LEU A 17 2.33 -0.33 15.40
C LEU A 17 0.80 -0.42 15.49
N VAL A 18 0.23 0.02 16.60
CA VAL A 18 -1.22 0.24 16.72
C VAL A 18 -1.50 1.70 16.40
N LYS A 19 -2.21 1.97 15.29
CA LYS A 19 -2.55 3.34 14.83
C LYS A 19 -1.33 4.29 14.74
N GLY A 20 -0.14 3.75 14.42
CA GLY A 20 1.09 4.53 14.31
C GLY A 20 1.78 4.87 15.63
N ASP A 21 1.34 4.32 16.76
CA ASP A 21 1.93 4.56 18.08
C ASP A 21 3.19 3.69 18.26
N PHE A 22 4.34 4.35 18.38
CA PHE A 22 5.65 3.70 18.57
C PHE A 22 5.80 3.03 19.95
N ASP A 23 5.04 3.47 20.96
CA ASP A 23 5.04 2.88 22.29
C ASP A 23 4.16 1.61 22.35
N ALA A 24 3.22 1.48 21.40
CA ALA A 24 2.36 0.31 21.23
C ALA A 24 2.83 -0.61 20.10
N LYS A 25 4.16 -0.88 20.05
CA LYS A 25 4.76 -1.76 19.03
C LYS A 25 4.73 -3.24 19.44
N THR A 26 4.47 -4.11 18.47
CA THR A 26 4.68 -5.57 18.60
C THR A 26 5.77 -5.98 17.64
N VAL A 27 6.80 -6.69 18.13
CA VAL A 27 7.84 -7.30 17.30
C VAL A 27 7.34 -8.68 16.87
N TYR A 28 7.30 -8.95 15.58
CA TYR A 28 6.89 -10.23 15.02
C TYR A 28 8.07 -11.07 14.53
N GLU A 29 9.11 -10.41 14.03
CA GLU A 29 10.32 -11.08 13.54
C GLU A 29 11.54 -10.17 13.77
N ASP A 30 12.64 -10.75 14.21
CA ASP A 30 13.90 -10.01 14.42
C ASP A 30 14.61 -9.64 13.12
N SER A 31 14.28 -10.35 12.02
CA SER A 31 14.83 -10.10 10.68
C SER A 31 13.74 -9.71 9.68
N PRO A 32 13.79 -8.49 9.10
CA PRO A 32 12.90 -8.12 8.00
C PRO A 32 12.98 -9.05 6.78
N LEU A 33 14.15 -9.61 6.51
CA LEU A 33 14.35 -10.58 5.42
C LEU A 33 13.58 -11.88 5.69
N GLU A 34 13.63 -12.41 6.91
CA GLU A 34 12.91 -13.65 7.24
C GLU A 34 11.40 -13.44 7.22
N ALA A 35 10.92 -12.27 7.68
CA ALA A 35 9.52 -11.91 7.52
C ALA A 35 9.11 -11.86 6.04
N ALA A 36 9.93 -11.24 5.18
CA ALA A 36 9.69 -11.18 3.74
C ALA A 36 9.72 -12.58 3.09
N ARG A 37 10.69 -13.41 3.47
CA ARG A 37 10.82 -14.80 2.99
C ARG A 37 9.57 -15.61 3.31
N ALA A 38 9.10 -15.53 4.55
CA ALA A 38 7.87 -16.22 4.97
C ALA A 38 6.65 -15.80 4.14
N TRP A 39 6.51 -14.50 3.81
CA TRP A 39 5.42 -14.04 2.94
C TRP A 39 5.56 -14.51 1.50
N VAL A 40 6.78 -14.53 0.94
CA VAL A 40 7.04 -15.02 -0.42
C VAL A 40 6.75 -16.52 -0.51
N GLU A 41 7.19 -17.32 0.45
CA GLU A 41 6.90 -18.76 0.54
C GLU A 41 5.39 -19.02 0.70
N ALA A 42 4.68 -18.15 1.41
CA ALA A 42 3.23 -18.19 1.52
C ALA A 42 2.50 -17.74 0.23
N GLY A 43 3.22 -17.31 -0.82
CA GLY A 43 2.69 -16.97 -2.13
C GLY A 43 2.46 -15.48 -2.39
N ALA A 44 3.14 -14.59 -1.65
CA ALA A 44 3.11 -13.16 -1.94
C ALA A 44 3.64 -12.85 -3.34
N ARG A 45 2.94 -12.00 -4.08
CA ARG A 45 3.31 -11.56 -5.44
C ARG A 45 3.92 -10.16 -5.46
N PHE A 46 3.84 -9.46 -4.35
CA PHE A 46 4.35 -8.11 -4.15
C PHE A 46 4.45 -7.85 -2.65
N LEU A 47 5.46 -7.13 -2.18
CA LEU A 47 5.60 -6.76 -0.78
C LEU A 47 5.42 -5.25 -0.58
N HIS A 48 4.80 -4.86 0.53
CA HIS A 48 4.73 -3.49 0.98
C HIS A 48 5.60 -3.32 2.22
N ILE A 49 6.65 -2.49 2.12
CA ILE A 49 7.62 -2.32 3.20
C ILE A 49 7.67 -0.85 3.62
N VAL A 50 7.59 -0.59 4.92
CA VAL A 50 7.65 0.76 5.47
C VAL A 50 8.88 0.90 6.37
N ASP A 51 9.73 1.85 6.06
CA ASP A 51 10.85 2.29 6.90
C ASP A 51 10.32 3.26 7.97
N LEU A 52 9.96 2.74 9.14
CA LEU A 52 9.43 3.55 10.25
C LEU A 52 10.50 4.45 10.87
N ASP A 53 11.77 4.01 10.92
CA ASP A 53 12.89 4.87 11.35
C ASP A 53 13.06 6.05 10.40
N GLY A 54 12.95 5.79 9.10
CA GLY A 54 12.97 6.80 8.06
C GLY A 54 11.77 7.75 8.15
N ALA A 55 10.58 7.24 8.39
CA ALA A 55 9.38 8.06 8.58
C ALA A 55 9.55 9.02 9.75
N LYS A 56 10.11 8.57 10.87
CA LYS A 56 10.37 9.34 12.08
C LYS A 56 11.49 10.37 11.89
N SER A 57 12.62 9.96 11.29
CA SER A 57 13.80 10.83 11.13
C SER A 57 13.75 11.77 9.93
N GLY A 58 12.88 11.48 8.94
CA GLY A 58 12.75 12.26 7.72
C GLY A 58 13.72 11.88 6.60
N SER A 59 14.53 10.83 6.79
CA SER A 59 15.42 10.26 5.78
C SER A 59 15.46 8.74 5.91
N PRO A 60 15.55 7.97 4.81
CA PRO A 60 15.60 6.51 4.86
C PRO A 60 16.73 6.00 5.76
N LYS A 61 16.45 4.95 6.53
CA LYS A 61 17.42 4.29 7.44
C LYS A 61 17.60 2.81 7.11
N ASN A 62 16.62 2.18 6.49
CA ASN A 62 16.53 0.74 6.32
C ASN A 62 16.63 0.30 4.84
N LEU A 63 17.24 1.12 3.95
CA LEU A 63 17.38 0.77 2.51
C LEU A 63 18.18 -0.50 2.27
N HIS A 64 19.15 -0.82 3.13
CA HIS A 64 19.91 -2.07 3.05
C HIS A 64 19.02 -3.32 3.21
N HIS A 65 17.96 -3.26 4.02
CA HIS A 65 16.98 -4.33 4.09
C HIS A 65 16.14 -4.43 2.81
N ILE A 66 15.81 -3.29 2.18
CA ILE A 66 15.11 -3.28 0.89
C ILE A 66 15.98 -3.94 -0.18
N GLU A 67 17.27 -3.57 -0.25
CA GLU A 67 18.24 -4.14 -1.20
C GLU A 67 18.37 -5.66 -1.01
N GLN A 68 18.51 -6.10 0.22
CA GLN A 68 18.61 -7.51 0.55
C GLN A 68 17.33 -8.29 0.15
N ILE A 69 16.16 -7.81 0.53
CA ILE A 69 14.87 -8.45 0.22
C ILE A 69 14.64 -8.49 -1.30
N ALA A 70 14.83 -7.38 -2.00
CA ALA A 70 14.62 -7.31 -3.44
C ALA A 70 15.63 -8.20 -4.21
N GLY A 71 16.89 -8.24 -3.76
CA GLY A 71 17.95 -9.03 -4.39
C GLY A 71 17.82 -10.54 -4.16
N GLU A 72 17.40 -10.96 -2.98
CA GLU A 72 17.36 -12.38 -2.64
C GLU A 72 16.03 -13.08 -3.00
N LEU A 73 14.90 -12.37 -2.90
CA LEU A 73 13.59 -13.03 -2.98
C LEU A 73 12.92 -12.93 -4.36
N GLY A 74 13.44 -12.08 -5.26
CA GLY A 74 12.93 -11.96 -6.64
C GLY A 74 11.46 -11.53 -6.74
N VAL A 75 10.90 -10.93 -5.69
CA VAL A 75 9.55 -10.41 -5.63
C VAL A 75 9.58 -8.88 -5.65
N PRO A 76 8.71 -8.21 -6.42
CA PRO A 76 8.69 -6.75 -6.43
C PRO A 76 8.29 -6.18 -5.07
N VAL A 77 8.93 -5.06 -4.70
CA VAL A 77 8.74 -4.36 -3.43
C VAL A 77 8.28 -2.94 -3.69
N GLN A 78 7.29 -2.47 -2.96
CA GLN A 78 7.03 -1.03 -2.83
C GLN A 78 7.43 -0.57 -1.43
N THR A 79 8.12 0.57 -1.34
CA THR A 79 8.63 1.06 -0.06
C THR A 79 8.34 2.53 0.15
N GLY A 80 8.13 2.89 1.41
CA GLY A 80 7.99 4.27 1.89
C GLY A 80 8.66 4.44 3.25
N GLY A 81 8.66 5.68 3.73
CA GLY A 81 9.30 6.06 4.99
C GLY A 81 10.54 6.94 4.78
N GLY A 82 10.40 8.22 5.12
CA GLY A 82 11.50 9.20 5.02
C GLY A 82 11.87 9.68 3.61
N LEU A 83 11.11 9.34 2.57
CA LEU A 83 11.36 9.76 1.19
C LEU A 83 10.93 11.22 0.99
N ARG A 84 11.77 12.16 1.42
CA ARG A 84 11.46 13.61 1.41
C ARG A 84 12.32 14.41 0.43
N THR A 85 13.26 13.77 -0.26
CA THR A 85 14.15 14.39 -1.26
C THR A 85 14.25 13.51 -2.50
N LEU A 86 14.59 14.12 -3.64
CA LEU A 86 14.83 13.41 -4.90
C LEU A 86 15.93 12.34 -4.76
N GLY A 87 17.00 12.65 -3.98
CA GLY A 87 18.07 11.71 -3.66
C GLY A 87 17.55 10.48 -2.91
N ALA A 88 16.73 10.68 -1.86
CA ALA A 88 16.13 9.58 -1.10
C ALA A 88 15.24 8.66 -1.96
N VAL A 89 14.47 9.24 -2.89
CA VAL A 89 13.67 8.46 -3.85
C VAL A 89 14.57 7.67 -4.79
N LYS A 90 15.62 8.30 -5.34
CA LYS A 90 16.60 7.63 -6.18
C LYS A 90 17.26 6.45 -5.46
N ASP A 91 17.69 6.66 -4.22
CA ASP A 91 18.35 5.63 -3.42
C ASP A 91 17.44 4.45 -3.11
N ALA A 92 16.16 4.71 -2.78
CA ALA A 92 15.17 3.65 -2.57
C ALA A 92 14.91 2.82 -3.84
N LEU A 93 14.83 3.48 -5.00
CA LEU A 93 14.66 2.80 -6.28
C LEU A 93 15.94 2.05 -6.72
N ALA A 94 17.12 2.56 -6.37
CA ALA A 94 18.41 1.91 -6.62
C ALA A 94 18.63 0.70 -5.71
N ALA A 95 18.10 0.72 -4.48
CA ALA A 95 18.06 -0.43 -3.57
C ALA A 95 17.12 -1.56 -4.03
N GLY A 96 16.50 -1.45 -5.22
CA GLY A 96 15.69 -2.49 -5.82
C GLY A 96 14.19 -2.35 -5.59
N ALA A 97 13.72 -1.28 -4.93
CA ALA A 97 12.29 -1.04 -4.84
C ALA A 97 11.69 -0.82 -6.24
N GLU A 98 10.64 -1.55 -6.57
CA GLU A 98 9.86 -1.37 -7.80
C GLU A 98 9.13 -0.03 -7.80
N ARG A 99 8.62 0.39 -6.63
CA ARG A 99 7.89 1.65 -6.45
C ARG A 99 8.28 2.34 -5.15
N ALA A 100 8.38 3.67 -5.21
CA ALA A 100 8.58 4.54 -4.05
C ALA A 100 7.24 5.17 -3.62
N ILE A 101 6.95 5.09 -2.32
CA ILE A 101 5.72 5.65 -1.72
C ILE A 101 6.08 6.94 -1.00
N LEU A 102 5.51 8.04 -1.46
CA LEU A 102 5.66 9.36 -0.86
C LEU A 102 4.47 9.66 0.06
N GLY A 103 4.75 10.06 1.27
CA GLY A 103 3.73 10.54 2.21
C GLY A 103 3.60 12.06 2.20
N THR A 104 3.59 12.67 3.38
CA THR A 104 3.40 14.11 3.63
C THR A 104 4.22 15.02 2.71
N ALA A 105 5.45 14.65 2.37
CA ALA A 105 6.32 15.45 1.51
C ALA A 105 5.71 15.74 0.14
N ALA A 106 4.91 14.81 -0.41
CA ALA A 106 4.30 14.96 -1.73
C ALA A 106 3.26 16.10 -1.80
N TYR A 107 2.60 16.41 -0.70
CA TYR A 107 1.62 17.49 -0.64
C TYR A 107 2.10 18.72 0.12
N ALA A 108 3.20 18.62 0.86
CA ALA A 108 3.83 19.75 1.54
C ALA A 108 4.83 20.50 0.63
N ASN A 109 5.48 19.80 -0.33
CA ASN A 109 6.46 20.39 -1.23
C ASN A 109 6.12 20.03 -2.70
N GLN A 110 5.56 21.00 -3.40
CA GLN A 110 5.07 20.82 -4.76
C GLN A 110 6.20 20.67 -5.79
N ASP A 111 7.29 21.41 -5.63
CA ASP A 111 8.44 21.35 -6.53
C ASP A 111 9.12 19.98 -6.42
N PHE A 112 9.27 19.48 -5.19
CA PHE A 112 9.75 18.11 -4.96
C PHE A 112 8.87 17.06 -5.66
N LEU A 113 7.55 17.17 -5.56
CA LEU A 113 6.64 16.23 -6.22
C LEU A 113 6.78 16.27 -7.74
N ASP A 114 6.85 17.47 -8.32
CA ASP A 114 6.99 17.65 -9.76
C ASP A 114 8.30 17.07 -10.27
N ASP A 115 9.42 17.33 -9.58
CA ASP A 115 10.74 16.79 -9.92
C ASP A 115 10.76 15.25 -9.88
N VAL A 116 10.15 14.67 -8.86
CA VAL A 116 10.06 13.21 -8.72
C VAL A 116 9.18 12.59 -9.80
N LEU A 117 8.02 13.20 -10.09
CA LEU A 117 7.13 12.72 -11.14
C LEU A 117 7.75 12.86 -12.54
N ALA A 118 8.52 13.93 -12.81
CA ALA A 118 9.23 14.09 -14.07
C ALA A 118 10.22 12.97 -14.35
N GLN A 119 10.91 12.46 -13.29
CA GLN A 119 11.93 11.43 -13.44
C GLN A 119 11.41 10.00 -13.34
N TYR A 120 10.46 9.73 -12.43
CA TYR A 120 10.11 8.35 -12.05
C TYR A 120 8.65 7.95 -12.34
N ARG A 121 7.79 8.91 -12.71
CA ARG A 121 6.42 8.68 -13.23
C ARG A 121 5.66 7.55 -12.50
N ASP A 122 5.43 6.44 -13.20
CA ASP A 122 4.60 5.32 -12.74
C ASP A 122 5.23 4.51 -11.58
N ARG A 123 6.51 4.77 -11.26
CA ARG A 123 7.17 4.19 -10.07
C ARG A 123 6.83 4.96 -8.78
N ILE A 124 6.10 6.07 -8.88
CA ILE A 124 5.73 6.89 -7.72
C ILE A 124 4.29 6.59 -7.33
N ILE A 125 4.11 6.34 -6.05
CA ILE A 125 2.81 6.23 -5.39
C ILE A 125 2.76 7.32 -4.32
N VAL A 126 1.62 7.96 -4.14
CA VAL A 126 1.42 8.89 -3.02
C VAL A 126 0.48 8.25 -1.98
N SER A 127 0.93 8.18 -0.74
CA SER A 127 0.09 7.76 0.40
C SER A 127 -0.82 8.91 0.83
N VAL A 128 -2.10 8.62 0.97
CA VAL A 128 -3.12 9.50 1.53
C VAL A 128 -3.75 8.77 2.71
N ASP A 129 -3.31 9.14 3.89
CA ASP A 129 -3.73 8.53 5.14
C ASP A 129 -4.79 9.43 5.78
N THR A 130 -5.93 8.87 6.17
CA THR A 130 -7.05 9.67 6.69
C THR A 130 -7.50 9.22 8.07
N ARG A 131 -7.87 10.21 8.88
CA ARG A 131 -8.51 10.01 10.17
C ARG A 131 -9.81 10.84 10.21
N GLY A 132 -10.94 10.16 10.47
CA GLY A 132 -12.25 10.81 10.38
C GLY A 132 -12.55 11.42 9.00
N GLY A 133 -11.98 10.86 7.91
CA GLY A 133 -12.11 11.35 6.53
C GLY A 133 -11.16 12.49 6.16
N ASN A 134 -10.43 13.09 7.12
CA ASN A 134 -9.45 14.14 6.89
C ASN A 134 -8.02 13.59 6.80
N VAL A 135 -7.19 14.22 5.98
CA VAL A 135 -5.81 13.73 5.75
C VAL A 135 -4.96 13.93 6.99
N SER A 136 -4.33 12.86 7.42
CA SER A 136 -3.32 12.82 8.47
C SER A 136 -1.92 13.05 7.90
N THR A 137 -1.09 13.79 8.63
CA THR A 137 0.27 14.16 8.25
C THR A 137 1.26 13.79 9.34
N SER A 138 2.56 13.97 9.08
CA SER A 138 3.63 13.82 10.08
C SER A 138 3.62 12.43 10.77
N GLY A 139 3.42 11.35 9.99
CA GLY A 139 3.32 10.01 10.58
C GLY A 139 2.08 9.83 11.46
N TRP A 140 0.96 10.41 11.03
CA TRP A 140 -0.37 10.36 11.68
C TRP A 140 -0.50 11.16 12.97
N GLN A 141 0.47 12.04 13.25
CA GLN A 141 0.47 12.89 14.48
C GLN A 141 -0.43 14.12 14.35
N GLU A 142 -0.65 14.59 13.12
CA GLU A 142 -1.46 15.77 12.82
C GLU A 142 -2.59 15.40 11.87
N THR A 143 -3.74 16.07 11.99
CA THR A 143 -4.86 15.91 11.05
C THR A 143 -5.18 17.27 10.44
N SER A 144 -5.19 17.32 9.11
CA SER A 144 -5.53 18.53 8.36
C SER A 144 -7.06 18.71 8.29
N THR A 145 -7.49 19.88 7.78
CA THR A 145 -8.91 20.12 7.46
C THR A 145 -9.30 19.66 6.06
N SER A 146 -8.34 19.14 5.27
CA SER A 146 -8.60 18.68 3.91
C SER A 146 -9.05 17.22 3.91
N THR A 147 -10.11 16.92 3.15
CA THR A 147 -10.57 15.54 2.98
C THR A 147 -9.62 14.75 2.07
N GLY A 148 -9.66 13.40 2.19
CA GLY A 148 -8.88 12.51 1.34
C GLY A 148 -9.14 12.74 -0.15
N GLU A 149 -10.42 12.90 -0.52
CA GLU A 149 -10.85 13.15 -1.89
C GLU A 149 -10.27 14.46 -2.47
N ALA A 150 -10.31 15.55 -1.70
CA ALA A 150 -9.78 16.85 -2.13
C ALA A 150 -8.26 16.82 -2.32
N VAL A 151 -7.53 16.09 -1.45
CA VAL A 151 -6.08 15.91 -1.59
C VAL A 151 -5.76 15.04 -2.82
N ILE A 152 -6.48 13.94 -3.03
CA ILE A 152 -6.34 13.09 -4.21
C ILE A 152 -6.56 13.91 -5.49
N GLU A 153 -7.64 14.69 -5.58
CA GLU A 153 -7.93 15.52 -6.73
C GLU A 153 -6.79 16.50 -7.06
N ARG A 154 -6.28 17.21 -6.04
CA ARG A 154 -5.16 18.14 -6.19
C ARG A 154 -3.89 17.43 -6.69
N LEU A 155 -3.57 16.26 -6.15
CA LEU A 155 -2.40 15.47 -6.55
C LEU A 155 -2.54 14.94 -7.98
N GLN A 156 -3.71 14.48 -8.37
CA GLN A 156 -3.99 14.01 -9.74
C GLN A 156 -3.85 15.15 -10.77
N ASN A 157 -4.24 16.36 -10.41
CA ASN A 157 -4.07 17.55 -11.28
C ASN A 157 -2.60 17.91 -11.47
N ARG A 158 -1.70 17.43 -10.61
CA ARG A 158 -0.24 17.53 -10.76
C ARG A 158 0.41 16.29 -11.43
N GLY A 159 -0.38 15.30 -11.82
CA GLY A 159 0.11 14.14 -12.56
C GLY A 159 0.29 12.85 -11.74
N VAL A 160 -0.05 12.83 -10.44
CA VAL A 160 -0.06 11.59 -9.66
C VAL A 160 -1.12 10.63 -10.19
N ARG A 161 -0.74 9.37 -10.44
CA ARG A 161 -1.62 8.35 -11.01
C ARG A 161 -1.88 7.17 -10.10
N SER A 162 -1.07 7.01 -9.06
CA SER A 162 -1.14 5.87 -8.15
C SER A 162 -1.14 6.32 -6.70
N PHE A 163 -2.04 5.73 -5.90
CA PHE A 163 -2.22 6.08 -4.50
C PHE A 163 -2.19 4.83 -3.60
N VAL A 164 -1.70 4.98 -2.38
CA VAL A 164 -2.09 4.15 -1.24
C VAL A 164 -3.07 4.98 -0.43
N TYR A 165 -4.24 4.45 -0.15
CA TYR A 165 -5.22 5.09 0.72
C TYR A 165 -5.37 4.29 2.00
N THR A 166 -5.06 4.92 3.14
CA THR A 166 -5.12 4.28 4.45
C THR A 166 -6.22 4.91 5.31
N ASN A 167 -7.14 4.09 5.80
CA ASN A 167 -8.03 4.49 6.89
C ASN A 167 -7.32 4.23 8.23
N VAL A 168 -6.79 5.30 8.84
CA VAL A 168 -5.99 5.24 10.08
C VAL A 168 -6.84 4.79 11.28
N ASP A 169 -8.14 5.16 11.31
CA ASP A 169 -9.00 4.78 12.42
C ASP A 169 -9.21 3.26 12.50
N ARG A 170 -9.14 2.59 11.35
CA ARG A 170 -9.29 1.13 11.22
C ARG A 170 -7.97 0.37 11.17
N ASP A 171 -6.83 1.07 10.94
CA ASP A 171 -5.56 0.37 10.81
C ASP A 171 -5.19 -0.37 12.09
N GLY A 172 -4.87 -1.66 11.93
CA GLY A 172 -4.56 -2.57 13.05
C GLY A 172 -5.74 -2.99 13.92
N MET A 173 -7.00 -2.53 13.66
CA MET A 173 -8.17 -2.83 14.49
C MET A 173 -8.87 -4.15 14.13
N LEU A 174 -8.64 -4.69 12.92
CA LEU A 174 -9.25 -5.93 12.43
C LEU A 174 -10.80 -5.90 12.36
N GLU A 175 -11.38 -4.71 12.19
CA GLU A 175 -12.84 -4.46 12.21
C GLU A 175 -13.48 -4.46 10.80
N GLY A 176 -12.68 -4.76 9.79
CA GLY A 176 -13.06 -4.69 8.38
C GLY A 176 -12.92 -3.29 7.77
N PRO A 177 -12.90 -3.19 6.41
CA PRO A 177 -12.83 -1.93 5.70
C PRO A 177 -14.15 -1.16 5.76
N ASP A 178 -14.09 0.17 5.65
CA ASP A 178 -15.28 0.97 5.36
C ASP A 178 -15.57 0.94 3.85
N LEU A 179 -16.49 0.09 3.44
CA LEU A 179 -16.83 -0.11 2.02
C LEU A 179 -17.46 1.15 1.39
N ALA A 180 -18.14 1.99 2.18
CA ALA A 180 -18.70 3.23 1.68
C ALA A 180 -17.60 4.24 1.40
N GLU A 181 -16.60 4.34 2.27
CA GLU A 181 -15.40 5.15 2.05
C GLU A 181 -14.61 4.66 0.84
N VAL A 182 -14.38 3.34 0.72
CA VAL A 182 -13.68 2.77 -0.46
C VAL A 182 -14.38 3.15 -1.76
N ARG A 183 -15.73 3.15 -1.81
CA ARG A 183 -16.50 3.60 -2.98
C ARG A 183 -16.30 5.08 -3.28
N ARG A 184 -16.30 5.95 -2.24
CA ARG A 184 -16.06 7.39 -2.42
C ARG A 184 -14.66 7.65 -2.96
N ILE A 185 -13.65 6.98 -2.41
CA ILE A 185 -12.27 7.11 -2.88
C ILE A 185 -12.12 6.56 -4.31
N ALA A 186 -12.75 5.43 -4.61
CA ALA A 186 -12.75 4.90 -5.98
C ALA A 186 -13.39 5.87 -6.98
N ALA A 187 -14.44 6.60 -6.59
CA ALA A 187 -15.05 7.63 -7.44
C ALA A 187 -14.14 8.86 -7.64
N ALA A 188 -13.30 9.20 -6.65
CA ALA A 188 -12.37 10.32 -6.70
C ALA A 188 -11.08 10.01 -7.50
N VAL A 189 -10.60 8.76 -7.47
CA VAL A 189 -9.35 8.36 -8.12
C VAL A 189 -9.55 8.08 -9.60
N ARG A 190 -8.89 8.84 -10.46
CA ARG A 190 -8.85 8.63 -11.93
C ARG A 190 -7.85 7.55 -12.36
N GLY A 191 -6.80 7.35 -11.58
CA GLY A 191 -5.75 6.36 -11.80
C GLY A 191 -6.02 5.05 -11.05
N ARG A 192 -5.06 4.61 -10.24
CA ARG A 192 -5.17 3.41 -9.42
C ARG A 192 -4.95 3.72 -7.95
N PHE A 193 -5.56 2.94 -7.07
CA PHE A 193 -5.23 2.99 -5.65
C PHE A 193 -5.14 1.61 -5.04
N ILE A 194 -4.41 1.52 -3.93
CA ILE A 194 -4.27 0.37 -3.05
C ILE A 194 -4.92 0.77 -1.73
N TYR A 195 -5.84 -0.03 -1.24
CA TYR A 195 -6.50 0.22 0.04
C TYR A 195 -5.68 -0.36 1.20
N SER A 196 -5.64 0.34 2.33
CA SER A 196 -5.02 -0.09 3.59
C SER A 196 -5.91 0.24 4.79
N GLY A 197 -5.87 -0.61 5.80
CA GLY A 197 -6.56 -0.41 7.08
C GLY A 197 -7.76 -1.34 7.29
N GLY A 198 -7.85 -1.89 8.48
CA GLY A 198 -9.02 -2.61 8.98
C GLY A 198 -9.16 -4.08 8.60
N ILE A 199 -8.48 -4.59 7.58
CA ILE A 199 -8.64 -5.99 7.16
C ILE A 199 -8.39 -6.94 8.33
N GLY A 200 -9.42 -7.70 8.72
CA GLY A 200 -9.40 -8.62 9.86
C GLY A 200 -9.65 -10.07 9.49
N LYS A 201 -10.35 -10.33 8.38
CA LYS A 201 -10.73 -11.67 7.96
C LYS A 201 -10.82 -11.77 6.42
N ARG A 202 -10.85 -12.99 5.90
CA ARG A 202 -10.92 -13.25 4.45
C ARG A 202 -12.14 -12.61 3.79
N GLU A 203 -13.29 -12.63 4.45
CA GLU A 203 -14.54 -12.05 3.97
C GLU A 203 -14.44 -10.55 3.71
N ASP A 204 -13.54 -9.84 4.40
CA ASP A 204 -13.28 -8.41 4.15
C ASP A 204 -12.70 -8.19 2.75
N LEU A 205 -11.82 -9.10 2.32
CA LEU A 205 -11.22 -9.08 0.98
C LEU A 205 -12.24 -9.46 -0.10
N GLU A 206 -13.12 -10.43 0.18
CA GLU A 206 -14.24 -10.81 -0.70
C GLU A 206 -15.21 -9.63 -0.88
N ASN A 207 -15.51 -8.91 0.21
CA ASN A 207 -16.37 -7.72 0.17
C ASN A 207 -15.75 -6.59 -0.67
N LEU A 208 -14.43 -6.36 -0.55
CA LEU A 208 -13.72 -5.41 -1.40
C LEU A 208 -13.74 -5.83 -2.87
N ALA A 209 -13.54 -7.12 -3.16
CA ALA A 209 -13.62 -7.66 -4.51
C ALA A 209 -15.01 -7.51 -5.12
N ALA A 210 -16.04 -7.71 -4.30
CA ALA A 210 -17.45 -7.58 -4.70
C ALA A 210 -17.85 -6.14 -5.08
N LEU A 211 -17.09 -5.11 -4.64
CA LEU A 211 -17.30 -3.72 -5.06
C LEU A 211 -17.05 -3.51 -6.56
N ARG A 212 -16.26 -4.39 -7.21
CA ARG A 212 -15.88 -4.32 -8.64
C ARG A 212 -15.32 -2.97 -9.07
N GLN A 213 -14.59 -2.31 -8.18
CA GLN A 213 -13.94 -1.03 -8.50
C GLN A 213 -12.72 -1.28 -9.38
N VAL A 214 -12.78 -0.86 -10.65
CA VAL A 214 -11.74 -1.14 -11.66
C VAL A 214 -10.39 -0.49 -11.34
N ASN A 215 -10.40 0.59 -10.56
CA ASN A 215 -9.22 1.33 -10.14
C ASN A 215 -8.68 0.91 -8.76
N LEU A 216 -9.36 0.02 -8.02
CA LEU A 216 -8.80 -0.63 -6.83
C LEU A 216 -7.83 -1.73 -7.27
N GLY A 217 -6.54 -1.40 -7.25
CA GLY A 217 -5.46 -2.28 -7.74
C GLY A 217 -5.07 -3.37 -6.75
N GLY A 218 -5.30 -3.16 -5.46
CA GLY A 218 -4.93 -4.12 -4.43
C GLY A 218 -5.25 -3.68 -3.02
N VAL A 219 -4.85 -4.53 -2.07
CA VAL A 219 -5.10 -4.34 -0.64
C VAL A 219 -3.85 -4.66 0.16
N ILE A 220 -3.44 -3.74 1.02
CA ILE A 220 -2.35 -3.94 1.98
C ILE A 220 -2.92 -4.62 3.22
N VAL A 221 -2.28 -5.71 3.64
CA VAL A 221 -2.65 -6.48 4.82
C VAL A 221 -1.44 -6.70 5.71
N GLY A 222 -1.52 -6.22 6.93
CA GLY A 222 -0.47 -6.42 7.94
C GLY A 222 -0.93 -7.38 9.03
N LYS A 223 -1.48 -6.83 10.12
CA LYS A 223 -1.80 -7.53 11.38
C LYS A 223 -2.57 -8.84 11.19
N ALA A 224 -3.56 -8.88 10.31
CA ALA A 224 -4.36 -10.09 10.07
C ALA A 224 -3.51 -11.29 9.57
N LEU A 225 -2.48 -11.04 8.75
CA LEU A 225 -1.56 -12.09 8.30
C LEU A 225 -0.64 -12.55 9.42
N TYR A 226 -0.06 -11.62 10.19
CA TYR A 226 0.78 -11.96 11.35
C TYR A 226 -0.01 -12.73 12.42
N GLU A 227 -1.27 -12.37 12.64
CA GLU A 227 -2.17 -13.10 13.56
C GLU A 227 -2.81 -14.35 12.94
N LYS A 228 -2.39 -14.74 11.73
CA LYS A 228 -2.84 -15.95 11.04
C LYS A 228 -4.37 -16.05 10.89
N LYS A 229 -5.06 -14.90 10.71
CA LYS A 229 -6.51 -14.88 10.47
C LYS A 229 -6.88 -15.54 9.14
N PHE A 230 -5.98 -15.49 8.18
CA PHE A 230 -5.97 -16.21 6.91
C PHE A 230 -4.54 -16.21 6.33
N THR A 231 -4.29 -17.08 5.37
CA THR A 231 -2.98 -17.16 4.68
C THR A 231 -2.92 -16.16 3.51
N VAL A 232 -1.69 -15.82 3.08
CA VAL A 232 -1.49 -14.99 1.87
C VAL A 232 -2.22 -15.58 0.66
N LYS A 233 -2.15 -16.91 0.48
CA LYS A 233 -2.79 -17.63 -0.63
C LYS A 233 -4.32 -17.51 -0.58
N GLU A 234 -4.94 -17.69 0.59
CA GLU A 234 -6.38 -17.53 0.78
C GLU A 234 -6.82 -16.08 0.53
N GLY A 235 -6.07 -15.10 1.06
CA GLY A 235 -6.34 -13.69 0.85
C GLY A 235 -6.20 -13.27 -0.62
N GLN A 236 -5.18 -13.76 -1.33
CA GLN A 236 -5.04 -13.50 -2.77
C GLN A 236 -6.18 -14.12 -3.58
N ALA A 237 -6.62 -15.33 -3.23
CA ALA A 237 -7.75 -15.98 -3.87
C ALA A 237 -9.07 -15.22 -3.64
N ALA A 238 -9.28 -14.65 -2.44
CA ALA A 238 -10.46 -13.84 -2.11
C ALA A 238 -10.54 -12.55 -2.94
N LEU A 239 -9.41 -12.00 -3.38
CA LEU A 239 -9.31 -10.80 -4.22
C LEU A 239 -9.46 -11.10 -5.72
N GLU A 240 -9.43 -12.36 -6.13
CA GLU A 240 -9.64 -12.76 -7.52
C GLU A 240 -11.15 -12.85 -7.80
N PRO A 241 -11.63 -12.36 -8.95
CA PRO A 241 -13.01 -12.56 -9.31
C PRO A 241 -13.30 -14.06 -9.39
N PRO A 242 -14.50 -14.53 -8.97
CA PRO A 242 -14.87 -15.92 -9.15
C PRO A 242 -14.67 -16.28 -10.63
N ARG A 243 -13.94 -17.35 -10.90
CA ARG A 243 -13.80 -17.88 -12.25
C ARG A 243 -15.20 -18.13 -12.77
N SER A 244 -15.59 -17.44 -13.85
CA SER A 244 -16.83 -17.78 -14.52
C SER A 244 -16.63 -19.16 -15.11
N ASP A 245 -17.37 -20.16 -14.64
CA ASP A 245 -17.46 -21.49 -15.24
C ASP A 245 -18.13 -21.46 -16.64
N ARG A 246 -18.41 -20.26 -17.14
CA ARG A 246 -18.88 -20.11 -18.52
C ARG A 246 -17.65 -20.20 -19.43
N PRO A 247 -17.59 -21.22 -20.30
CA PRO A 247 -16.58 -21.25 -21.34
C PRO A 247 -16.68 -19.94 -22.14
N TYR A 248 -15.52 -19.32 -22.41
CA TYR A 248 -15.44 -18.18 -23.30
C TYR A 248 -16.13 -18.55 -24.62
N ARG A 249 -17.32 -18.00 -24.89
CA ARG A 249 -17.91 -18.03 -26.22
C ARG A 249 -17.42 -16.77 -26.94
N PRO A 250 -16.56 -16.90 -27.96
CA PRO A 250 -16.24 -15.75 -28.81
C PRO A 250 -17.54 -15.22 -29.40
N ALA A 251 -17.73 -13.90 -29.32
CA ALA A 251 -18.93 -13.21 -29.78
C ALA A 251 -19.07 -13.16 -31.33
N TYR A 252 -18.32 -13.97 -32.05
CA TYR A 252 -18.36 -14.00 -33.52
C TYR A 252 -18.31 -15.49 -33.99
N ASP A 253 -19.47 -16.08 -34.14
CA ASP A 253 -19.75 -17.02 -35.20
C ASP A 253 -20.74 -16.33 -36.14
N ALA A 254 -20.22 -15.43 -36.94
CA ALA A 254 -20.94 -14.88 -38.10
C ALA A 254 -20.51 -15.70 -39.31
N THR A 255 -20.92 -16.97 -39.35
CA THR A 255 -21.13 -17.67 -40.59
C THR A 255 -22.63 -17.72 -40.81
N GLY A 256 -23.16 -16.61 -41.35
CA GLY A 256 -24.43 -16.60 -42.00
C GLY A 256 -24.19 -16.75 -43.49
N ASP A 257 -24.69 -17.82 -44.04
CA ASP A 257 -25.07 -17.89 -45.46
C ASP A 257 -26.11 -16.84 -45.79
#